data_85fdc95204393a383f06ab51e173ac16
#
_entry.id   85fdc95204393a383f06ab51e173ac16
#
_cell.length_a   1.000
_cell.length_b   1.000
_cell.length_c   1.000
_cell.angle_alpha   90.00
_cell.angle_beta   90.00
_cell.angle_gamma   90.00
#
_symmetry.space_group_name_H-M   'P 1'
#
loop_
_entity.id
_entity.type
_entity.pdbx_description
1 polymer ?
#
loop_
_entity_poly.entity_id
_entity_poly.type
_entity_poly.pdbx_seq_one_letter_code
_entity_poly.pdbx_strand_id
1 'polypeptide(L)'
;MTRIASRIARLGLAGSVVLSMAMPAVSATRPDQPVQAWPAMAGVPIEVLLERAQTLPVSDMAAGDQPYCAADAEIHQTLKHDFAESPVAGAGQDTTAQDTTELWASDQMGTWTLVAPRADGTSCIIASGIGYDAGRDTAVYFHTAGLR
;
A
#
# COMPACT_ATOMS: atom_id res chain seq x y z
N MET A 1 49.01 66.16 5.70
CA MET A 1 47.88 67.00 5.36
C MET A 1 47.21 66.48 4.13
N THR A 2 46.46 65.48 4.11
CA THR A 2 45.65 65.11 2.93
C THR A 2 44.48 64.19 3.40
N ARG A 3 43.30 64.68 3.31
CA ARG A 3 42.01 63.94 3.67
C ARG A 3 41.65 62.99 2.54
N ILE A 4 41.65 61.73 2.80
CA ILE A 4 41.15 60.74 1.88
C ILE A 4 39.73 60.41 2.31
N ALA A 5 38.78 60.84 1.54
CA ALA A 5 37.37 60.53 1.71
C ALA A 5 37.10 59.11 1.20
N SER A 6 36.78 58.19 2.12
CA SER A 6 36.34 56.86 1.76
C SER A 6 34.85 56.88 1.34
N ARG A 7 34.59 56.62 0.10
CA ARG A 7 33.24 56.40 -0.44
C ARG A 7 32.88 54.94 -0.16
N ILE A 8 31.98 54.73 0.78
CA ILE A 8 31.39 53.42 1.02
C ILE A 8 30.35 53.18 -0.04
N ALA A 9 30.63 52.26 -0.97
CA ALA A 9 29.67 51.76 -1.92
C ALA A 9 28.68 50.84 -1.19
N ARG A 10 27.44 51.26 -1.13
CA ARG A 10 26.33 50.43 -0.65
C ARG A 10 25.96 49.41 -1.77
N LEU A 11 26.43 48.20 -1.64
CA LEU A 11 25.95 47.06 -2.41
C LEU A 11 24.59 46.63 -1.88
N GLY A 12 23.57 46.96 -2.60
CA GLY A 12 22.22 46.46 -2.34
C GLY A 12 22.15 44.96 -2.65
N LEU A 13 21.99 44.14 -1.63
CA LEU A 13 21.65 42.73 -1.79
C LEU A 13 20.17 42.64 -2.19
N ALA A 14 19.92 42.47 -3.47
CA ALA A 14 18.60 42.07 -3.95
C ALA A 14 18.39 40.60 -3.58
N GLY A 15 17.71 40.37 -2.47
CA GLY A 15 17.29 39.05 -2.05
C GLY A 15 16.20 38.54 -2.96
N SER A 16 16.53 37.66 -3.88
CA SER A 16 15.55 36.91 -4.68
C SER A 16 14.89 35.87 -3.76
N VAL A 17 13.69 36.18 -3.27
CA VAL A 17 12.81 35.21 -2.61
C VAL A 17 12.30 34.26 -3.69
N VAL A 18 12.97 33.11 -3.83
CA VAL A 18 12.44 32.00 -4.63
C VAL A 18 11.30 31.38 -3.81
N LEU A 19 10.07 31.77 -4.16
CA LEU A 19 8.87 31.16 -3.62
C LEU A 19 8.74 29.76 -4.24
N SER A 20 9.32 28.75 -3.59
CA SER A 20 9.15 27.35 -3.97
C SER A 20 7.70 26.98 -3.69
N MET A 21 6.84 27.08 -4.70
CA MET A 21 5.53 26.46 -4.67
C MET A 21 5.76 24.94 -4.67
N ALA A 22 5.75 24.35 -3.49
CA ALA A 22 5.61 22.91 -3.36
C ALA A 22 4.22 22.54 -3.89
N MET A 23 4.15 22.19 -5.16
CA MET A 23 2.95 21.56 -5.70
C MET A 23 2.81 20.21 -4.96
N PRO A 24 1.68 19.95 -4.29
CA PRO A 24 1.41 18.62 -3.80
C PRO A 24 1.48 17.70 -5.03
N ALA A 25 2.38 16.72 -4.99
CA ALA A 25 2.37 15.64 -5.96
C ALA A 25 1.09 14.85 -5.70
N VAL A 26 0.01 15.23 -6.36
CA VAL A 26 -1.20 14.43 -6.40
C VAL A 26 -0.81 13.23 -7.24
N SER A 27 -0.51 12.12 -6.60
CA SER A 27 -0.46 10.82 -7.27
C SER A 27 -1.89 10.55 -7.74
N ALA A 28 -2.20 11.06 -8.92
CA ALA A 28 -3.46 10.76 -9.56
C ALA A 28 -3.39 9.28 -9.94
N THR A 29 -3.95 8.41 -9.10
CA THR A 29 -4.31 7.07 -9.51
C THR A 29 -5.23 7.25 -10.72
N ARG A 30 -4.75 6.85 -11.90
CA ARG A 30 -5.54 6.98 -13.11
C ARG A 30 -6.66 5.94 -13.04
N PRO A 31 -7.92 6.33 -13.18
CA PRO A 31 -9.05 5.38 -13.12
C PRO A 31 -8.99 4.30 -14.22
N ASP A 32 -8.14 4.48 -15.23
CA ASP A 32 -7.89 3.55 -16.32
C ASP A 32 -6.69 2.61 -16.09
N GLN A 33 -5.99 2.73 -14.96
CA GLN A 33 -4.87 1.85 -14.66
C GLN A 33 -5.36 0.40 -14.48
N PRO A 34 -4.76 -0.58 -15.18
CA PRO A 34 -5.15 -1.97 -15.04
C PRO A 34 -4.85 -2.47 -13.62
N VAL A 35 -5.78 -3.24 -13.06
CA VAL A 35 -5.55 -3.93 -11.80
C VAL A 35 -4.57 -5.07 -12.03
N GLN A 36 -3.53 -5.15 -11.23
CA GLN A 36 -2.53 -6.21 -11.26
C GLN A 36 -2.39 -6.81 -9.86
N ALA A 37 -2.21 -8.11 -9.79
CA ALA A 37 -2.03 -8.87 -8.57
C ALA A 37 -0.75 -9.67 -8.59
N TRP A 38 -0.12 -9.79 -7.45
CA TRP A 38 0.99 -10.68 -7.17
C TRP A 38 0.60 -11.57 -5.98
N PRO A 39 0.20 -12.84 -6.22
CA PRO A 39 0.01 -13.81 -5.15
C PRO A 39 1.30 -13.97 -4.34
N ALA A 40 1.16 -14.14 -3.04
CA ALA A 40 2.29 -14.28 -2.12
C ALA A 40 3.19 -15.49 -2.46
N MET A 41 2.68 -16.44 -3.25
CA MET A 41 3.44 -17.58 -3.76
C MET A 41 3.18 -17.70 -5.26
N ALA A 42 4.17 -17.33 -6.08
CA ALA A 42 4.05 -17.35 -7.53
C ALA A 42 3.77 -18.77 -8.05
N GLY A 43 2.82 -18.87 -8.99
CA GLY A 43 2.46 -20.14 -9.63
C GLY A 43 1.60 -21.09 -8.78
N VAL A 44 1.20 -20.69 -7.58
CA VAL A 44 0.26 -21.46 -6.75
C VAL A 44 -1.12 -20.81 -6.83
N PRO A 45 -2.18 -21.58 -7.10
CA PRO A 45 -3.55 -21.07 -7.07
C PRO A 45 -3.88 -20.48 -5.70
N ILE A 46 -4.60 -19.35 -5.69
CA ILE A 46 -4.85 -18.61 -4.45
C ILE A 46 -5.72 -19.38 -3.46
N GLU A 47 -6.61 -20.25 -3.93
CA GLU A 47 -7.41 -21.15 -3.07
C GLU A 47 -6.49 -22.09 -2.28
N VAL A 48 -5.40 -22.58 -2.90
CA VAL A 48 -4.39 -23.41 -2.24
C VAL A 48 -3.58 -22.58 -1.25
N LEU A 49 -3.31 -21.30 -1.56
CA LEU A 49 -2.65 -20.39 -0.61
C LEU A 49 -3.51 -20.11 0.61
N LEU A 50 -4.83 -19.93 0.43
CA LEU A 50 -5.78 -19.75 1.52
C LEU A 50 -5.80 -20.95 2.47
N GLU A 51 -5.83 -22.15 1.92
CA GLU A 51 -5.79 -23.39 2.71
C GLU A 51 -4.46 -23.48 3.48
N ARG A 52 -3.33 -23.24 2.80
CA ARG A 52 -2.00 -23.23 3.44
C ARG A 52 -1.88 -22.15 4.50
N ALA A 53 -2.41 -20.97 4.24
CA ALA A 53 -2.38 -19.86 5.17
C ALA A 53 -2.95 -20.23 6.55
N GLN A 54 -3.90 -21.17 6.62
CA GLN A 54 -4.46 -21.62 7.90
C GLN A 54 -3.48 -22.43 8.76
N THR A 55 -2.42 -22.99 8.18
CA THR A 55 -1.47 -23.89 8.85
C THR A 55 -0.02 -23.40 8.88
N LEU A 56 0.29 -22.30 8.16
CA LEU A 56 1.63 -21.74 8.13
C LEU A 56 2.03 -21.20 9.52
N PRO A 57 3.27 -21.41 9.96
CA PRO A 57 3.77 -20.78 11.17
C PRO A 57 3.83 -19.25 10.99
N VAL A 58 3.68 -18.53 12.09
CA VAL A 58 4.03 -17.11 12.15
C VAL A 58 5.54 -16.97 11.90
N SER A 59 5.94 -16.02 11.08
CA SER A 59 7.34 -15.76 10.77
C SER A 59 7.64 -14.27 10.87
N ASP A 60 8.84 -13.93 11.32
CA ASP A 60 9.30 -12.54 11.44
C ASP A 60 9.60 -11.89 10.07
N MET A 61 9.72 -12.71 9.04
CA MET A 61 9.98 -12.26 7.66
C MET A 61 9.36 -13.24 6.67
N ALA A 62 8.93 -12.72 5.53
CA ALA A 62 8.56 -13.54 4.39
C ALA A 62 9.76 -14.39 3.97
N ALA A 63 9.74 -15.66 4.27
CA ALA A 63 10.80 -16.58 3.91
C ALA A 63 10.55 -17.13 2.50
N GLY A 64 11.28 -16.61 1.52
CA GLY A 64 11.21 -17.09 0.14
C GLY A 64 9.81 -16.95 -0.47
N ASP A 65 9.27 -18.06 -0.98
CA ASP A 65 7.99 -18.10 -1.69
C ASP A 65 6.80 -18.42 -0.76
N GLN A 66 6.88 -18.10 0.53
CA GLN A 66 5.79 -18.37 1.48
C GLN A 66 5.04 -17.07 1.83
N PRO A 67 3.71 -17.13 2.05
CA PRO A 67 2.96 -16.01 2.57
C PRO A 67 3.53 -15.51 3.90
N TYR A 68 3.60 -14.19 4.07
CA TYR A 68 3.96 -13.59 5.34
C TYR A 68 2.78 -13.69 6.30
N CYS A 69 3.01 -14.30 7.44
CA CYS A 69 2.01 -14.49 8.50
C CYS A 69 2.54 -13.93 9.82
N ALA A 70 1.76 -13.09 10.49
CA ALA A 70 2.10 -12.47 11.77
C ALA A 70 0.85 -12.22 12.61
N ALA A 71 1.00 -11.63 13.80
CA ALA A 71 -0.13 -11.16 14.59
C ALA A 71 -0.95 -10.14 13.78
N ASP A 72 -2.29 -10.19 13.88
CA ASP A 72 -3.19 -9.27 13.19
C ASP A 72 -2.79 -7.81 13.38
N ALA A 73 -2.48 -7.43 14.62
CA ALA A 73 -2.07 -6.07 14.95
C ALA A 73 -0.79 -5.63 14.20
N GLU A 74 0.14 -6.53 13.99
CA GLU A 74 1.40 -6.26 13.27
C GLU A 74 1.14 -6.07 11.78
N ILE A 75 0.39 -6.98 11.15
CA ILE A 75 0.01 -6.84 9.74
C ILE A 75 -0.77 -5.56 9.51
N HIS A 76 -1.80 -5.28 10.33
CA HIS A 76 -2.61 -4.08 10.21
C HIS A 76 -1.78 -2.80 10.43
N GLN A 77 -0.81 -2.82 11.34
CA GLN A 77 0.09 -1.69 11.54
C GLN A 77 0.97 -1.46 10.32
N THR A 78 1.58 -2.50 9.78
CA THR A 78 2.42 -2.44 8.58
C THR A 78 1.63 -1.89 7.39
N LEU A 79 0.43 -2.42 7.12
CA LEU A 79 -0.41 -1.95 6.02
C LEU A 79 -0.77 -0.46 6.18
N LYS A 80 -1.08 -0.02 7.40
CA LYS A 80 -1.41 1.40 7.66
C LYS A 80 -0.22 2.33 7.56
N HIS A 81 0.92 1.96 8.12
CA HIS A 81 2.07 2.87 8.26
C HIS A 81 2.98 2.84 7.05
N ASP A 82 3.23 1.67 6.47
CA ASP A 82 4.21 1.52 5.40
C ASP A 82 3.56 1.66 4.02
N PHE A 83 2.29 1.24 3.88
CA PHE A 83 1.56 1.26 2.61
C PHE A 83 0.40 2.26 2.58
N ALA A 84 0.11 2.96 3.69
CA ALA A 84 -1.03 3.87 3.82
C ALA A 84 -2.36 3.20 3.44
N GLU A 85 -2.47 1.88 3.63
CA GLU A 85 -3.67 1.11 3.35
C GLU A 85 -4.64 1.11 4.53
N SER A 86 -5.92 1.02 4.24
CA SER A 86 -6.99 0.87 5.21
C SER A 86 -7.97 -0.22 4.78
N PRO A 87 -8.70 -0.86 5.72
CA PRO A 87 -9.66 -1.89 5.37
C PRO A 87 -10.78 -1.32 4.50
N VAL A 88 -11.11 -2.03 3.42
CA VAL A 88 -12.19 -1.66 2.51
C VAL A 88 -13.47 -2.32 2.99
N ALA A 89 -14.45 -1.50 3.41
CA ALA A 89 -15.72 -1.99 3.93
C ALA A 89 -16.52 -2.74 2.87
N GLY A 90 -17.12 -3.86 3.23
CA GLY A 90 -17.97 -4.67 2.35
C GLY A 90 -17.20 -5.55 1.37
N ALA A 91 -15.87 -5.52 1.36
CA ALA A 91 -15.09 -6.46 0.58
C ALA A 91 -15.15 -7.85 1.22
N GLY A 92 -15.55 -8.85 0.46
CA GLY A 92 -15.60 -10.24 0.93
C GLY A 92 -16.96 -10.73 1.43
N GLN A 93 -18.02 -9.93 1.36
CA GLN A 93 -19.33 -10.32 1.94
C GLN A 93 -20.20 -11.23 1.06
N ASP A 94 -19.83 -11.48 -0.19
CA ASP A 94 -20.74 -12.17 -1.14
C ASP A 94 -20.32 -13.59 -1.57
N THR A 95 -19.16 -14.11 -1.16
CA THR A 95 -18.73 -15.47 -1.54
C THR A 95 -17.94 -16.18 -0.45
N THR A 96 -18.07 -17.51 -0.36
CA THR A 96 -17.49 -18.36 0.69
C THR A 96 -15.96 -18.24 0.86
N ALA A 97 -15.21 -17.97 -0.20
CA ALA A 97 -13.76 -17.78 -0.12
C ALA A 97 -13.36 -16.33 0.20
N GLN A 98 -14.22 -15.38 -0.16
CA GLN A 98 -14.04 -13.95 0.11
C GLN A 98 -14.48 -13.60 1.54
N ASP A 99 -15.42 -14.35 2.13
CA ASP A 99 -15.89 -14.14 3.51
C ASP A 99 -14.77 -14.30 4.57
N THR A 100 -13.68 -14.99 4.19
CA THR A 100 -12.53 -15.24 5.07
C THR A 100 -11.32 -14.39 4.69
N THR A 101 -11.48 -13.39 3.82
CA THR A 101 -10.37 -12.59 3.32
C THR A 101 -10.72 -11.11 3.41
N GLU A 102 -9.81 -10.32 3.96
CA GLU A 102 -9.93 -8.87 4.04
C GLU A 102 -9.21 -8.20 2.88
N LEU A 103 -9.86 -7.21 2.25
CA LEU A 103 -9.22 -6.30 1.31
C LEU A 103 -8.77 -5.04 2.05
N TRP A 104 -7.49 -4.77 1.98
CA TRP A 104 -6.87 -3.52 2.41
C TRP A 104 -6.41 -2.74 1.20
N ALA A 105 -6.53 -1.39 1.22
CA ALA A 105 -6.16 -0.60 0.06
C ALA A 105 -5.85 0.85 0.37
N SER A 106 -5.13 1.49 -0.55
CA SER A 106 -4.75 2.90 -0.49
C SER A 106 -5.06 3.59 -1.81
N ASP A 107 -6.00 4.53 -1.81
CA ASP A 107 -6.24 5.41 -2.96
C ASP A 107 -5.03 6.30 -3.26
N GLN A 108 -4.29 6.69 -2.23
CA GLN A 108 -3.13 7.56 -2.39
C GLN A 108 -1.98 6.86 -3.11
N MET A 109 -1.74 5.60 -2.77
CA MET A 109 -0.65 4.79 -3.35
C MET A 109 -1.12 4.01 -4.57
N GLY A 110 -2.42 3.80 -4.72
CA GLY A 110 -2.99 2.93 -5.74
C GLY A 110 -2.65 1.46 -5.52
N THR A 111 -2.40 1.06 -4.27
CA THR A 111 -2.04 -0.31 -3.86
C THR A 111 -3.19 -0.99 -3.15
N TRP A 112 -3.16 -2.32 -3.13
CA TRP A 112 -4.11 -3.13 -2.40
C TRP A 112 -3.47 -4.45 -1.96
N THR A 113 -4.00 -5.00 -0.87
CA THR A 113 -3.52 -6.22 -0.23
C THR A 113 -4.69 -7.08 0.22
N LEU A 114 -4.63 -8.39 -0.06
CA LEU A 114 -5.54 -9.39 0.48
C LEU A 114 -4.91 -10.07 1.68
N VAL A 115 -5.62 -10.06 2.78
CA VAL A 115 -5.23 -10.62 4.07
C VAL A 115 -6.18 -11.75 4.45
N ALA A 116 -5.65 -12.89 4.82
CA ALA A 116 -6.41 -14.03 5.33
C ALA A 116 -6.29 -14.08 6.87
N PRO A 117 -7.31 -13.62 7.62
CA PRO A 117 -7.32 -13.71 9.07
C PRO A 117 -7.52 -15.15 9.54
N ARG A 118 -7.03 -15.45 10.74
CA ARG A 118 -7.14 -16.74 11.40
C ARG A 118 -7.86 -16.64 12.76
N ALA A 119 -8.39 -17.73 13.22
CA ALA A 119 -9.10 -17.78 14.50
C ALA A 119 -8.19 -17.57 15.74
N ASP A 120 -6.89 -17.69 15.57
CA ASP A 120 -5.90 -17.53 16.65
C ASP A 120 -5.41 -16.07 16.82
N GLY A 121 -5.95 -15.10 16.08
CA GLY A 121 -5.56 -13.69 16.12
C GLY A 121 -4.28 -13.40 15.32
N THR A 122 -3.94 -14.25 14.38
CA THR A 122 -2.90 -14.04 13.39
C THR A 122 -3.50 -13.93 12.00
N SER A 123 -2.78 -13.35 11.06
CA SER A 123 -3.20 -13.21 9.66
C SER A 123 -2.05 -13.50 8.71
N CYS A 124 -2.37 -13.80 7.45
CA CYS A 124 -1.40 -13.97 6.39
C CYS A 124 -1.71 -13.04 5.23
N ILE A 125 -0.69 -12.41 4.65
CA ILE A 125 -0.80 -11.70 3.37
C ILE A 125 -0.77 -12.76 2.27
N ILE A 126 -1.86 -12.87 1.49
CA ILE A 126 -1.99 -13.88 0.43
C ILE A 126 -1.79 -13.32 -0.97
N ALA A 127 -2.05 -12.05 -1.18
CA ALA A 127 -1.77 -11.34 -2.42
C ALA A 127 -1.65 -9.84 -2.16
N SER A 128 -0.91 -9.16 -3.04
CA SER A 128 -0.87 -7.70 -3.09
C SER A 128 -0.93 -7.24 -4.55
N GLY A 129 -1.17 -5.95 -4.78
CA GLY A 129 -1.28 -5.46 -6.13
C GLY A 129 -1.29 -3.95 -6.26
N ILE A 130 -1.44 -3.51 -7.50
CA ILE A 130 -1.58 -2.09 -7.88
C ILE A 130 -2.85 -1.87 -8.69
N GLY A 131 -3.18 -0.61 -8.93
CA GLY A 131 -4.37 -0.21 -9.69
C GLY A 131 -5.62 -0.14 -8.83
N TYR A 132 -5.47 0.08 -7.51
CA TYR A 132 -6.61 0.35 -6.66
C TYR A 132 -7.27 1.68 -7.02
N ASP A 133 -8.60 1.68 -7.00
CA ASP A 133 -9.47 2.83 -7.21
C ASP A 133 -10.76 2.56 -6.42
N ALA A 134 -11.10 3.46 -5.47
CA ALA A 134 -12.27 3.31 -4.62
C ALA A 134 -13.61 3.35 -5.37
N GLY A 135 -13.62 3.83 -6.62
CA GLY A 135 -14.80 3.81 -7.50
C GLY A 135 -15.05 2.48 -8.20
N ARG A 136 -14.13 1.52 -8.08
CA ARG A 136 -14.28 0.20 -8.69
C ARG A 136 -14.99 -0.79 -7.77
N ASP A 137 -15.64 -1.76 -8.40
CA ASP A 137 -16.17 -2.92 -7.70
C ASP A 137 -15.03 -3.70 -7.02
N THR A 138 -15.16 -3.96 -5.73
CA THR A 138 -14.16 -4.67 -4.94
C THR A 138 -13.92 -6.09 -5.43
N ALA A 139 -14.92 -6.74 -6.03
CA ALA A 139 -14.79 -8.07 -6.63
C ALA A 139 -13.67 -8.15 -7.68
N VAL A 140 -13.33 -7.04 -8.33
CA VAL A 140 -12.24 -6.99 -9.33
C VAL A 140 -10.90 -7.38 -8.73
N TYR A 141 -10.62 -6.98 -7.49
CA TYR A 141 -9.35 -7.27 -6.82
C TYR A 141 -9.23 -8.74 -6.45
N PHE A 142 -10.32 -9.33 -5.95
CA PHE A 142 -10.39 -10.77 -5.64
C PHE A 142 -10.23 -11.61 -6.92
N HIS A 143 -10.98 -11.26 -7.98
CA HIS A 143 -10.88 -11.97 -9.26
C HIS A 143 -9.50 -11.85 -9.89
N THR A 144 -8.87 -10.66 -9.82
CA THR A 144 -7.51 -10.45 -10.37
C THR A 144 -6.48 -11.26 -9.60
N ALA A 145 -6.67 -11.46 -8.30
CA ALA A 145 -5.84 -12.35 -7.50
C ALA A 145 -6.13 -13.84 -7.78
N GLY A 146 -7.27 -14.18 -8.43
CA GLY A 146 -7.67 -15.55 -8.74
C GLY A 146 -8.71 -16.14 -7.78
N LEU A 147 -9.26 -15.35 -6.83
CA LEU A 147 -10.40 -15.74 -6.00
C LEU A 147 -11.71 -15.58 -6.77
N ARG A 148 -12.61 -16.56 -6.66
CA ARG A 148 -13.93 -16.59 -7.31
C ARG A 148 -15.04 -16.75 -6.30
#